data_ecdeffe87539b5a88ff7aec3c3376e1b
#
_entry.id   ecdeffe87539b5a88ff7aec3c3376e1b
#
_cell.length_a   1.000
_cell.length_b   1.000
_cell.length_c   1.000
_cell.angle_alpha   90.00
_cell.angle_beta   90.00
_cell.angle_gamma   90.00
#
_symmetry.space_group_name_H-M   'P 1'
#
loop_
_entity.id
_entity.type
_entity.pdbx_description
1 polymer ?
#
loop_
_entity_poly.entity_id
_entity_poly.type
_entity_poly.pdbx_seq_one_letter_code
_entity_poly.pdbx_strand_id
1 'polypeptide(L)'
;QLPMYEEGFEWMNHSLTPTRLDYSDFRIDIGKRCEKPYSASVFNISAMSFGALSANAILSLNTGARMGGFYHDTGEGSISRYHREPGGDLVWEIGSGYFGCRHPDGRFSEERFRANATLDPVKMIEVKLSQGAKPGHGGILPGAKVTPEIAEARGVPVGEDCVSPSSHSAFSTPIELLEFL
;
A
#
# COMPACT_ATOMS: atom_id res chain seq x y z
N GLN A 1 3.69 -23.56 14.39
CA GLN A 1 2.51 -24.34 13.98
C GLN A 1 1.99 -25.07 15.21
N LEU A 2 0.72 -24.90 15.55
CA LEU A 2 0.07 -25.70 16.57
C LEU A 2 -0.18 -27.12 16.00
N PRO A 3 0.15 -28.19 16.73
CA PRO A 3 -0.17 -29.53 16.31
C PRO A 3 -1.68 -29.70 16.16
N MET A 4 -2.12 -30.31 15.08
CA MET A 4 -3.52 -30.47 14.70
C MET A 4 -4.35 -31.27 15.74
N TYR A 5 -3.69 -31.93 16.67
CA TYR A 5 -4.30 -32.78 17.72
C TYR A 5 -4.26 -32.16 19.11
N GLU A 6 -3.80 -30.92 19.25
CA GLU A 6 -3.82 -30.22 20.54
C GLU A 6 -5.19 -29.64 20.85
N GLU A 7 -5.55 -29.64 22.14
CA GLU A 7 -6.73 -28.98 22.63
C GLU A 7 -6.70 -27.48 22.29
N GLY A 8 -7.80 -26.97 21.70
CA GLY A 8 -7.87 -25.57 21.23
C GLY A 8 -7.50 -25.36 19.75
N PHE A 9 -7.15 -26.42 19.02
CA PHE A 9 -7.00 -26.31 17.56
C PHE A 9 -8.38 -26.20 16.90
N GLU A 10 -8.63 -25.10 16.23
CA GLU A 10 -9.89 -24.82 15.53
C GLU A 10 -9.71 -24.84 14.01
N TRP A 11 -10.69 -25.35 13.31
CA TRP A 11 -10.73 -25.34 11.84
C TRP A 11 -12.17 -25.25 11.32
N MET A 12 -12.31 -24.85 10.08
CA MET A 12 -13.58 -24.89 9.37
C MET A 12 -13.63 -26.10 8.44
N ASN A 13 -14.71 -26.84 8.50
CA ASN A 13 -14.99 -27.93 7.55
C ASN A 13 -15.48 -27.36 6.22
N HIS A 14 -15.18 -28.09 5.14
CA HIS A 14 -15.78 -27.80 3.85
C HIS A 14 -17.30 -28.07 3.89
N SER A 15 -18.07 -27.26 3.16
CA SER A 15 -19.48 -27.54 2.93
C SER A 15 -19.62 -28.74 1.98
N LEU A 16 -20.51 -29.69 2.34
CA LEU A 16 -20.89 -30.79 1.45
C LEU A 16 -21.81 -30.34 0.31
N THR A 17 -22.41 -29.15 0.46
CA THR A 17 -23.31 -28.54 -0.55
C THR A 17 -22.92 -27.08 -0.73
N PRO A 18 -21.77 -26.80 -1.38
CA PRO A 18 -21.30 -25.43 -1.54
C PRO A 18 -22.27 -24.63 -2.40
N THR A 19 -22.53 -23.39 -1.99
CA THR A 19 -23.24 -22.42 -2.83
C THR A 19 -22.35 -22.06 -4.02
N ARG A 20 -22.89 -22.07 -5.22
CA ARG A 20 -22.20 -21.54 -6.40
C ARG A 20 -22.27 -20.02 -6.34
N LEU A 21 -21.11 -19.39 -6.39
CA LEU A 21 -20.96 -17.93 -6.41
C LEU A 21 -20.40 -17.50 -7.76
N ASP A 22 -20.86 -16.37 -8.25
CA ASP A 22 -20.29 -15.72 -9.43
C ASP A 22 -19.11 -14.81 -9.00
N TYR A 23 -18.27 -14.46 -9.97
CA TYR A 23 -17.11 -13.56 -9.69
C TYR A 23 -17.52 -12.23 -9.07
N SER A 24 -18.67 -11.69 -9.44
CA SER A 24 -19.24 -10.45 -8.89
C SER A 24 -19.53 -10.53 -7.39
N ASP A 25 -19.79 -11.73 -6.86
CA ASP A 25 -20.07 -11.94 -5.43
C ASP A 25 -18.84 -11.70 -4.54
N PHE A 26 -17.65 -11.67 -5.14
CA PHE A 26 -16.38 -11.43 -4.46
C PHE A 26 -15.90 -9.98 -4.57
N ARG A 27 -16.81 -9.03 -4.82
CA ARG A 27 -16.47 -7.61 -4.94
C ARG A 27 -17.25 -6.76 -3.96
N ILE A 28 -16.59 -5.69 -3.49
CA ILE A 28 -17.18 -4.70 -2.58
C ILE A 28 -16.91 -3.31 -3.16
N ASP A 29 -17.94 -2.49 -3.27
CA ASP A 29 -17.80 -1.10 -3.68
C ASP A 29 -17.32 -0.24 -2.51
N ILE A 30 -16.12 0.32 -2.65
CA ILE A 30 -15.53 1.26 -1.71
C ILE A 30 -15.79 2.68 -2.23
N GLY A 31 -16.08 3.60 -1.31
CA GLY A 31 -16.34 4.99 -1.67
C GLY A 31 -17.65 5.20 -2.43
N LYS A 32 -18.73 4.49 -2.11
CA LYS A 32 -20.04 4.61 -2.77
C LYS A 32 -20.61 6.04 -2.87
N ARG A 33 -20.14 6.95 -1.99
CA ARG A 33 -20.54 8.36 -1.99
C ARG A 33 -19.55 9.27 -2.71
N CYS A 34 -18.43 8.72 -3.17
CA CYS A 34 -17.44 9.47 -3.93
C CYS A 34 -17.83 9.55 -5.41
N GLU A 35 -17.28 10.54 -6.11
CA GLU A 35 -17.46 10.66 -7.56
C GLU A 35 -16.95 9.47 -8.35
N LYS A 36 -15.94 8.77 -7.82
CA LYS A 36 -15.29 7.61 -8.44
C LYS A 36 -15.22 6.45 -7.45
N PRO A 37 -16.33 5.76 -7.19
CA PRO A 37 -16.31 4.56 -6.37
C PRO A 37 -15.47 3.46 -7.04
N TYR A 38 -14.78 2.67 -6.22
CA TYR A 38 -13.96 1.56 -6.69
C TYR A 38 -14.57 0.21 -6.28
N SER A 39 -14.80 -0.66 -7.25
CA SER A 39 -15.24 -2.03 -6.99
C SER A 39 -14.03 -2.90 -6.69
N ALA A 40 -13.72 -3.07 -5.41
CA ALA A 40 -12.59 -3.86 -4.94
C ALA A 40 -12.92 -5.34 -4.88
N SER A 41 -11.96 -6.20 -5.23
CA SER A 41 -12.04 -7.63 -4.93
C SER A 41 -11.95 -7.85 -3.41
N VAL A 42 -12.49 -8.96 -2.90
CA VAL A 42 -12.22 -9.38 -1.51
C VAL A 42 -10.80 -9.93 -1.33
N PHE A 43 -10.13 -10.31 -2.41
CA PHE A 43 -8.73 -10.70 -2.46
C PHE A 43 -7.92 -9.64 -3.18
N ASN A 44 -6.87 -9.12 -2.52
CA ASN A 44 -5.99 -8.09 -3.06
C ASN A 44 -4.56 -8.33 -2.64
N ILE A 45 -3.60 -7.65 -3.27
CA ILE A 45 -2.20 -7.68 -2.85
C ILE A 45 -1.96 -6.55 -1.85
N SER A 46 -1.52 -6.94 -0.65
CA SER A 46 -1.19 -6.00 0.43
C SER A 46 0.06 -5.16 0.10
N ALA A 47 0.35 -4.21 0.98
CA ALA A 47 1.46 -3.27 0.89
C ALA A 47 2.81 -3.93 0.56
N MET A 48 3.31 -3.68 -0.66
CA MET A 48 4.57 -4.24 -1.17
C MET A 48 5.43 -3.12 -1.77
N SER A 49 6.32 -2.55 -0.94
CA SER A 49 7.13 -1.40 -1.36
C SER A 49 8.32 -1.80 -2.23
N PHE A 50 8.59 -1.01 -3.27
CA PHE A 50 9.83 -1.09 -4.02
C PHE A 50 11.01 -0.63 -3.17
N GLY A 51 12.05 -1.44 -3.12
CA GLY A 51 13.21 -1.24 -2.24
C GLY A 51 13.20 -2.16 -1.02
N ALA A 52 12.02 -2.47 -0.45
CA ALA A 52 11.89 -3.64 0.42
C ALA A 52 11.83 -4.93 -0.43
N LEU A 53 11.12 -4.88 -1.55
CA LEU A 53 11.06 -5.92 -2.57
C LEU A 53 11.80 -5.49 -3.85
N SER A 54 12.22 -6.47 -4.64
CA SER A 54 12.90 -6.25 -5.92
C SER A 54 11.93 -5.77 -7.02
N ALA A 55 12.50 -5.17 -8.08
CA ALA A 55 11.75 -4.78 -9.27
C ALA A 55 10.93 -5.94 -9.85
N ASN A 56 11.54 -7.12 -9.99
CA ASN A 56 10.86 -8.30 -10.52
C ASN A 56 9.70 -8.76 -9.65
N ALA A 57 9.83 -8.67 -8.32
CA ALA A 57 8.75 -9.01 -7.40
C ALA A 57 7.56 -8.05 -7.59
N ILE A 58 7.81 -6.74 -7.64
CA ILE A 58 6.77 -5.73 -7.87
C ILE A 58 6.08 -5.92 -9.21
N LEU A 59 6.86 -6.11 -10.30
CA LEU A 59 6.30 -6.39 -11.63
C LEU A 59 5.42 -7.63 -11.64
N SER A 60 5.86 -8.71 -11.02
CA SER A 60 5.10 -9.97 -10.96
C SER A 60 3.80 -9.80 -10.19
N LEU A 61 3.84 -9.13 -9.05
CA LEU A 61 2.68 -8.87 -8.20
C LEU A 61 1.66 -7.98 -8.93
N ASN A 62 2.10 -6.88 -9.53
CA ASN A 62 1.18 -5.99 -10.24
C ASN A 62 0.62 -6.65 -11.53
N THR A 63 1.42 -7.48 -12.21
CA THR A 63 0.93 -8.29 -13.33
C THR A 63 -0.18 -9.24 -12.86
N GLY A 64 0.02 -9.91 -11.72
CA GLY A 64 -0.99 -10.78 -11.11
C GLY A 64 -2.26 -10.00 -10.73
N ALA A 65 -2.11 -8.80 -10.15
CA ALA A 65 -3.22 -7.91 -9.82
C ALA A 65 -4.05 -7.55 -11.07
N ARG A 66 -3.38 -7.17 -12.16
CA ARG A 66 -4.03 -6.89 -13.44
C ARG A 66 -4.78 -8.10 -13.99
N MET A 67 -4.13 -9.27 -13.99
CA MET A 67 -4.74 -10.51 -14.50
C MET A 67 -5.95 -10.95 -13.68
N GLY A 68 -5.89 -10.77 -12.35
CA GLY A 68 -6.94 -11.15 -11.44
C GLY A 68 -8.02 -10.08 -11.23
N GLY A 69 -7.85 -8.87 -11.77
CA GLY A 69 -8.82 -7.77 -11.61
C GLY A 69 -8.94 -7.29 -10.16
N PHE A 70 -7.84 -7.26 -9.41
CA PHE A 70 -7.76 -6.77 -8.04
C PHE A 70 -6.63 -5.74 -7.91
N TYR A 71 -6.59 -5.00 -6.80
CA TYR A 71 -5.56 -3.99 -6.61
C TYR A 71 -4.27 -4.55 -6.01
N HIS A 72 -3.19 -3.80 -6.25
CA HIS A 72 -1.89 -3.95 -5.62
C HIS A 72 -1.60 -2.70 -4.79
N ASP A 73 -1.44 -2.86 -3.49
CA ASP A 73 -1.03 -1.78 -2.61
C ASP A 73 0.49 -1.54 -2.74
N THR A 74 0.86 -0.27 -2.93
CA THR A 74 2.26 0.12 -3.20
C THR A 74 3.19 -0.02 -2.02
N GLY A 75 2.65 -0.11 -0.80
CA GLY A 75 3.42 0.12 0.40
C GLY A 75 3.91 1.57 0.53
N GLU A 76 4.52 1.90 1.66
CA GLU A 76 4.93 3.28 2.02
C GLU A 76 6.12 3.84 1.23
N GLY A 77 6.72 3.04 0.34
CA GLY A 77 7.89 3.43 -0.48
C GLY A 77 7.57 4.25 -1.72
N SER A 78 6.36 4.78 -1.85
CA SER A 78 5.86 5.48 -3.02
C SER A 78 5.55 4.57 -4.22
N ILE A 79 5.04 5.18 -5.28
CA ILE A 79 4.70 4.52 -6.53
C ILE A 79 5.95 4.46 -7.41
N SER A 80 6.52 3.28 -7.59
CA SER A 80 7.63 3.08 -8.52
C SER A 80 7.14 2.87 -9.95
N ARG A 81 8.05 2.98 -10.93
CA ARG A 81 7.74 2.61 -12.32
C ARG A 81 7.27 1.16 -12.43
N TYR A 82 7.81 0.27 -11.60
CA TYR A 82 7.48 -1.16 -11.60
C TYR A 82 6.06 -1.45 -11.08
N HIS A 83 5.49 -0.60 -10.23
CA HIS A 83 4.08 -0.65 -9.85
C HIS A 83 3.16 -0.26 -11.02
N ARG A 84 3.60 0.64 -11.91
CA ARG A 84 2.79 1.19 -13.01
C ARG A 84 2.89 0.41 -14.32
N GLU A 85 4.06 -0.15 -14.61
CA GLU A 85 4.37 -0.77 -15.90
C GLU A 85 3.39 -1.89 -16.30
N PRO A 86 2.99 -2.82 -15.41
CA PRO A 86 2.02 -3.85 -15.78
C PRO A 86 0.59 -3.34 -15.96
N GLY A 87 0.24 -2.19 -15.40
CA GLY A 87 -1.07 -1.54 -15.56
C GLY A 87 -2.19 -2.16 -14.72
N GLY A 88 -1.87 -2.81 -13.61
CA GLY A 88 -2.85 -3.23 -12.59
C GLY A 88 -3.26 -2.05 -11.71
N ASP A 89 -4.47 -2.12 -11.16
CA ASP A 89 -4.99 -1.12 -10.23
C ASP A 89 -4.11 -0.98 -8.99
N LEU A 90 -3.92 0.24 -8.52
CA LEU A 90 -3.09 0.56 -7.36
C LEU A 90 -3.92 1.16 -6.23
N VAL A 91 -3.58 0.77 -5.01
CA VAL A 91 -3.78 1.56 -3.80
C VAL A 91 -2.45 2.20 -3.45
N TRP A 92 -2.41 3.52 -3.37
CA TRP A 92 -1.19 4.21 -2.98
C TRP A 92 -1.15 4.42 -1.47
N GLU A 93 -0.25 3.72 -0.79
CA GLU A 93 -0.02 3.85 0.65
C GLU A 93 0.86 5.06 0.95
N ILE A 94 0.40 5.90 1.87
CA ILE A 94 1.11 7.08 2.37
C ILE A 94 1.43 6.85 3.84
N GLY A 95 2.72 6.68 4.15
CA GLY A 95 3.22 6.61 5.52
C GLY A 95 3.70 7.96 6.05
N SER A 96 4.15 7.97 7.30
CA SER A 96 4.67 9.16 7.98
C SER A 96 5.92 9.78 7.35
N GLY A 97 6.61 9.06 6.47
CA GLY A 97 7.74 9.57 5.68
C GLY A 97 7.31 10.33 4.42
N TYR A 98 6.03 10.28 4.04
CA TYR A 98 5.44 10.93 2.85
C TYR A 98 6.22 10.68 1.56
N PHE A 99 6.83 9.50 1.40
CA PHE A 99 7.57 9.18 0.19
C PHE A 99 6.67 9.28 -1.05
N GLY A 100 7.15 10.01 -2.05
CA GLY A 100 6.40 10.35 -3.26
C GLY A 100 5.55 11.62 -3.16
N CYS A 101 5.26 12.11 -1.96
CA CYS A 101 4.51 13.36 -1.75
C CYS A 101 5.12 14.24 -0.64
N ARG A 102 6.45 14.28 -0.56
CA ARG A 102 7.16 15.06 0.45
C ARG A 102 7.92 16.26 -0.13
N HIS A 103 8.04 17.30 0.65
CA HIS A 103 9.05 18.35 0.45
C HIS A 103 10.46 17.83 0.80
N PRO A 104 11.54 18.53 0.39
CA PRO A 104 12.91 18.14 0.75
C PRO A 104 13.15 18.04 2.26
N ASP A 105 12.42 18.81 3.07
CA ASP A 105 12.47 18.79 4.53
C ASP A 105 11.65 17.63 5.16
N GLY A 106 11.02 16.82 4.35
CA GLY A 106 10.25 15.65 4.78
C GLY A 106 8.78 15.91 5.08
N ARG A 107 8.29 17.15 5.03
CA ARG A 107 6.88 17.47 5.25
C ARG A 107 6.00 17.09 4.04
N PHE A 108 4.71 16.90 4.29
CA PHE A 108 3.72 16.64 3.26
C PHE A 108 3.64 17.77 2.24
N SER A 109 3.56 17.40 0.95
CA SER A 109 3.40 18.30 -0.19
C SER A 109 2.11 17.99 -0.93
N GLU A 110 1.14 18.88 -0.84
CA GLU A 110 -0.15 18.75 -1.54
C GLU A 110 0.01 18.68 -3.06
N GLU A 111 0.91 19.50 -3.63
CA GLU A 111 1.17 19.50 -5.07
C GLU A 111 1.64 18.12 -5.58
N ARG A 112 2.65 17.56 -4.89
CA ARG A 112 3.18 16.23 -5.25
C ARG A 112 2.19 15.11 -4.96
N PHE A 113 1.40 15.26 -3.91
CA PHE A 113 0.30 14.35 -3.62
C PHE A 113 -0.69 14.33 -4.77
N ARG A 114 -1.20 15.49 -5.20
CA ARG A 114 -2.15 15.60 -6.32
C ARG A 114 -1.58 14.98 -7.61
N ALA A 115 -0.31 15.23 -7.91
CA ALA A 115 0.32 14.68 -9.10
C ALA A 115 0.30 13.14 -9.13
N ASN A 116 0.53 12.49 -7.99
CA ASN A 116 0.54 11.03 -7.90
C ASN A 116 -0.85 10.43 -7.68
N ALA A 117 -1.70 11.07 -6.87
CA ALA A 117 -3.06 10.60 -6.57
C ALA A 117 -3.97 10.59 -7.79
N THR A 118 -3.68 11.43 -8.80
CA THR A 118 -4.47 11.50 -10.04
C THR A 118 -3.94 10.61 -11.17
N LEU A 119 -2.91 9.81 -10.95
CA LEU A 119 -2.46 8.83 -11.93
C LEU A 119 -3.56 7.80 -12.19
N ASP A 120 -3.76 7.45 -13.46
CA ASP A 120 -4.84 6.55 -13.88
C ASP A 120 -4.91 5.21 -13.13
N PRO A 121 -3.79 4.50 -12.84
CA PRO A 121 -3.87 3.25 -12.10
C PRO A 121 -4.19 3.42 -10.61
N VAL A 122 -4.06 4.61 -10.03
CA VAL A 122 -4.36 4.86 -8.61
C VAL A 122 -5.85 4.95 -8.40
N LYS A 123 -6.42 3.99 -7.67
CA LYS A 123 -7.87 3.91 -7.42
C LYS A 123 -8.25 4.34 -6.02
N MET A 124 -7.34 4.18 -5.07
CA MET A 124 -7.54 4.55 -3.67
C MET A 124 -6.23 5.03 -3.04
N ILE A 125 -6.37 5.77 -1.95
CA ILE A 125 -5.28 6.19 -1.08
C ILE A 125 -5.43 5.47 0.25
N GLU A 126 -4.34 4.92 0.77
CA GLU A 126 -4.27 4.35 2.11
C GLU A 126 -3.33 5.18 2.97
N VAL A 127 -3.80 5.67 4.11
CA VAL A 127 -2.98 6.41 5.08
C VAL A 127 -2.53 5.45 6.17
N LYS A 128 -1.24 5.11 6.17
CA LYS A 128 -0.65 4.22 7.16
C LYS A 128 -0.30 4.98 8.42
N LEU A 129 -0.97 4.66 9.53
CA LEU A 129 -0.78 5.35 10.80
C LEU A 129 0.38 4.79 11.63
N SER A 130 0.73 3.51 11.47
CA SER A 130 1.74 2.83 12.28
C SER A 130 2.32 1.61 11.55
N GLN A 131 3.48 1.13 12.00
CA GLN A 131 4.05 -0.13 11.53
C GLN A 131 3.36 -1.31 12.21
N GLY A 132 2.82 -2.28 11.43
CA GLY A 132 2.06 -3.41 11.98
C GLY A 132 2.88 -4.28 12.94
N ALA A 133 4.12 -4.63 12.58
CA ALA A 133 4.98 -5.49 13.38
C ALA A 133 5.73 -4.76 14.52
N LYS A 134 5.78 -3.44 14.50
CA LYS A 134 6.48 -2.60 15.49
C LYS A 134 5.73 -1.27 15.72
N PRO A 135 4.56 -1.33 16.36
CA PRO A 135 3.75 -0.14 16.63
C PRO A 135 4.54 0.94 17.38
N GLY A 136 4.31 2.21 17.04
CA GLY A 136 5.01 3.33 17.63
C GLY A 136 6.44 3.55 17.11
N HIS A 137 6.88 2.80 16.12
CA HIS A 137 8.16 3.00 15.43
C HIS A 137 7.90 3.34 13.96
N GLY A 138 8.86 4.06 13.34
CA GLY A 138 8.87 4.28 11.90
C GLY A 138 9.56 3.15 11.14
N GLY A 139 9.45 3.19 9.80
CA GLY A 139 10.19 2.32 8.90
C GLY A 139 11.62 2.82 8.68
N ILE A 140 12.55 1.91 8.42
CA ILE A 140 13.92 2.23 8.03
C ILE A 140 14.28 1.39 6.81
N LEU A 141 14.69 2.06 5.71
CA LEU A 141 15.38 1.43 4.61
C LEU A 141 16.84 1.90 4.65
N PRO A 142 17.82 1.01 4.94
CA PRO A 142 19.21 1.39 5.02
C PRO A 142 19.75 2.00 3.73
N GLY A 143 20.55 3.05 3.83
CA GLY A 143 21.12 3.80 2.69
C GLY A 143 21.86 2.90 1.70
N ALA A 144 22.54 1.85 2.18
CA ALA A 144 23.20 0.86 1.32
C ALA A 144 22.24 0.15 0.34
N LYS A 145 20.93 0.16 0.58
CA LYS A 145 19.88 -0.37 -0.30
C LYS A 145 19.24 0.70 -1.17
N VAL A 146 19.49 1.99 -0.91
CA VAL A 146 18.88 3.10 -1.64
C VAL A 146 19.63 3.35 -2.95
N THR A 147 19.25 2.59 -3.97
CA THR A 147 19.74 2.76 -5.35
C THR A 147 19.18 4.03 -5.96
N PRO A 148 19.74 4.53 -7.12
CA PRO A 148 19.17 5.67 -7.83
C PRO A 148 17.67 5.53 -8.14
N GLU A 149 17.20 4.34 -8.52
CA GLU A 149 15.79 4.09 -8.82
C GLU A 149 14.90 4.17 -7.57
N ILE A 150 15.38 3.68 -6.43
CA ILE A 150 14.67 3.76 -5.15
C ILE A 150 14.65 5.21 -4.67
N ALA A 151 15.75 5.93 -4.80
CA ALA A 151 15.87 7.33 -4.46
C ALA A 151 14.88 8.19 -5.27
N GLU A 152 14.78 7.94 -6.58
CA GLU A 152 13.82 8.58 -7.48
C GLU A 152 12.38 8.31 -7.02
N ALA A 153 12.01 7.05 -6.81
CA ALA A 153 10.65 6.66 -6.40
C ALA A 153 10.25 7.29 -5.06
N ARG A 154 11.16 7.34 -4.09
CA ARG A 154 10.90 7.87 -2.75
C ARG A 154 11.07 9.39 -2.62
N GLY A 155 11.75 10.03 -3.57
CA GLY A 155 12.09 11.44 -3.49
C GLY A 155 13.12 11.74 -2.41
N VAL A 156 14.18 10.92 -2.30
CA VAL A 156 15.25 11.00 -1.29
C VAL A 156 16.62 10.95 -1.95
N PRO A 157 17.71 11.37 -1.24
CA PRO A 157 19.08 11.22 -1.74
C PRO A 157 19.49 9.75 -1.89
N VAL A 158 20.33 9.46 -2.87
CA VAL A 158 20.91 8.13 -3.08
C VAL A 158 21.90 7.80 -1.96
N GLY A 159 21.84 6.57 -1.44
CA GLY A 159 22.79 6.08 -0.45
C GLY A 159 22.56 6.57 0.98
N GLU A 160 21.49 7.32 1.23
CA GLU A 160 21.11 7.77 2.57
C GLU A 160 19.98 6.91 3.15
N ASP A 161 19.97 6.76 4.46
CA ASP A 161 18.90 6.03 5.15
C ASP A 161 17.55 6.70 4.95
N CYS A 162 16.56 5.94 4.47
CA CYS A 162 15.18 6.41 4.41
C CYS A 162 14.48 6.07 5.73
N VAL A 163 14.28 7.06 6.56
CA VAL A 163 13.62 6.90 7.86
C VAL A 163 12.21 7.51 7.77
N SER A 164 11.20 6.72 8.12
CA SER A 164 9.85 7.21 8.37
C SER A 164 9.72 7.56 9.86
N PRO A 165 9.25 8.76 10.22
CA PRO A 165 8.95 9.09 11.62
C PRO A 165 7.94 8.15 12.25
N SER A 166 7.88 8.09 13.59
CA SER A 166 6.90 7.28 14.32
C SER A 166 5.45 7.78 14.20
N SER A 167 5.28 9.04 13.81
CA SER A 167 3.98 9.71 13.65
C SER A 167 3.99 10.65 12.45
N HIS A 168 2.82 10.94 11.91
CA HIS A 168 2.65 11.94 10.87
C HIS A 168 2.91 13.35 11.39
N SER A 169 3.52 14.21 10.55
CA SER A 169 3.71 15.63 10.86
C SER A 169 2.53 16.49 10.45
N ALA A 170 1.65 16.00 9.60
CA ALA A 170 0.48 16.73 9.11
C ALA A 170 -0.71 16.68 10.06
N PHE A 171 -0.77 15.71 10.96
CA PHE A 171 -1.83 15.55 11.96
C PHE A 171 -1.33 14.79 13.19
N SER A 172 -1.94 15.02 14.33
CA SER A 172 -1.59 14.39 15.62
C SER A 172 -2.80 13.87 16.40
N THR A 173 -4.01 14.25 15.98
CA THR A 173 -5.26 13.81 16.60
C THR A 173 -6.19 13.16 15.57
N PRO A 174 -7.17 12.34 16.00
CA PRO A 174 -8.17 11.78 15.07
C PRO A 174 -8.98 12.86 14.32
N ILE A 175 -9.21 14.01 14.92
CA ILE A 175 -9.94 15.10 14.27
C ILE A 175 -9.08 15.72 13.16
N GLU A 176 -7.81 16.03 13.46
CA GLU A 176 -6.87 16.54 12.45
C GLU A 176 -6.67 15.54 11.30
N LEU A 177 -6.68 14.22 11.57
CA LEU A 177 -6.66 13.21 10.51
C LEU A 177 -7.89 13.34 9.60
N LEU A 178 -9.08 13.52 10.17
CA LEU A 178 -10.31 13.69 9.38
C LEU A 178 -10.28 14.98 8.55
N GLU A 179 -9.66 16.04 9.07
CA GLU A 179 -9.47 17.30 8.34
C GLU A 179 -8.40 17.17 7.23
N PHE A 180 -7.42 16.29 7.44
CA PHE A 180 -6.38 15.99 6.46
C PHE A 180 -6.90 15.17 5.27
N LEU A 181 -7.87 14.26 5.50
CA LEU A 181 -8.49 13.39 4.49
C LEU A 181 -9.47 14.13 3.60
#